data_9a43fa5c27c562cd27b613d0f399b8c1
#
_entry.id   9a43fa5c27c562cd27b613d0f399b8c1
#
_cell.length_a   1.000
_cell.length_b   1.000
_cell.length_c   1.000
_cell.angle_alpha   90.00
_cell.angle_beta   90.00
_cell.angle_gamma   90.00
#
_symmetry.space_group_name_H-M   'P 1'
#
loop_
_entity.id
_entity.type
_entity.pdbx_description
1 polymer ?
#
loop_
_entity_poly.entity_id
_entity_poly.type
_entity_poly.pdbx_seq_one_letter_code
_entity_poly.pdbx_strand_id
1 'polypeptide(L)'
;MPNQIRSLWLKKFGKKIGISKTKPNDYKLISNFLNGLASRNEDFTISFRKLTEEPEYFKSVDPDWFKTWKNRISGEPDPISIMAKANPNLIPRNHQIELAITAALNSDFDLFHRLNQALKSPYEKTLEYSDLEAIPTEEEEVLKTFCGT
;
A
#
# COMPACT_ATOMS: atom_id res chain seq x y z
N MET A 1 -4.66 -21.40 -8.45
CA MET A 1 -5.45 -20.58 -7.49
C MET A 1 -6.93 -20.88 -7.73
N PRO A 2 -7.70 -21.26 -6.67
CA PRO A 2 -9.14 -21.49 -6.81
C PRO A 2 -9.86 -20.25 -7.38
N ASN A 3 -10.90 -20.46 -8.18
CA ASN A 3 -11.60 -19.37 -8.89
C ASN A 3 -12.12 -18.26 -7.97
N GLN A 4 -12.56 -18.60 -6.77
CA GLN A 4 -13.04 -17.63 -5.78
C GLN A 4 -11.92 -16.72 -5.26
N ILE A 5 -10.75 -17.28 -4.97
CA ILE A 5 -9.58 -16.49 -4.51
C ILE A 5 -9.12 -15.55 -5.62
N ARG A 6 -9.08 -16.02 -6.87
CA ARG A 6 -8.71 -15.19 -8.02
C ARG A 6 -9.68 -14.04 -8.24
N SER A 7 -10.98 -14.28 -8.12
CA SER A 7 -12.01 -13.25 -8.25
C SER A 7 -11.89 -12.19 -7.15
N LEU A 8 -11.70 -12.61 -5.90
CA LEU A 8 -11.51 -11.70 -4.77
C LEU A 8 -10.22 -10.88 -4.91
N TRP A 9 -9.12 -11.52 -5.33
CA TRP A 9 -7.85 -10.86 -5.60
C TRP A 9 -8.01 -9.77 -6.67
N LEU A 10 -8.60 -10.11 -7.81
CA LEU A 10 -8.89 -9.16 -8.89
C LEU A 10 -9.71 -7.97 -8.38
N LYS A 11 -10.79 -8.23 -7.64
CA LYS A 11 -11.65 -7.18 -7.09
C LYS A 11 -10.90 -6.23 -6.15
N LYS A 12 -10.05 -6.77 -5.26
CA LYS A 12 -9.29 -5.98 -4.30
C LYS A 12 -8.18 -5.17 -4.99
N PHE A 13 -7.36 -5.82 -5.81
CA PHE A 13 -6.27 -5.15 -6.51
C PHE A 13 -6.75 -4.21 -7.62
N GLY A 14 -7.87 -4.52 -8.28
CA GLY A 14 -8.50 -3.61 -9.22
C GLY A 14 -8.78 -2.25 -8.60
N LYS A 15 -9.38 -2.22 -7.41
CA LYS A 15 -9.63 -0.96 -6.69
C LYS A 15 -8.35 -0.19 -6.36
N LYS A 16 -7.27 -0.91 -6.03
CA LYS A 16 -5.96 -0.30 -5.74
C LYS A 16 -5.34 0.43 -6.95
N ILE A 17 -5.71 0.06 -8.16
CA ILE A 17 -5.29 0.72 -9.40
C ILE A 17 -6.41 1.51 -10.09
N GLY A 18 -7.51 1.82 -9.38
CA GLY A 18 -8.57 2.71 -9.84
C GLY A 18 -9.67 2.05 -10.69
N ILE A 19 -9.80 0.72 -10.64
CA ILE A 19 -10.80 -0.03 -11.40
C ILE A 19 -11.97 -0.43 -10.48
N SER A 20 -13.19 0.06 -10.80
CA SER A 20 -14.40 -0.25 -10.04
C SER A 20 -14.91 -1.67 -10.31
N LYS A 21 -14.95 -2.08 -11.58
CA LYS A 21 -15.38 -3.40 -12.05
C LYS A 21 -14.29 -4.05 -12.87
N THR A 22 -13.70 -5.11 -12.33
CA THR A 22 -12.60 -5.82 -12.97
C THR A 22 -13.06 -6.79 -14.05
N LYS A 23 -12.21 -6.95 -15.07
CA LYS A 23 -12.33 -7.90 -16.18
C LYS A 23 -11.19 -8.94 -16.07
N PRO A 24 -11.30 -10.13 -16.68
CA PRO A 24 -10.24 -11.15 -16.63
C PRO A 24 -8.85 -10.63 -17.07
N ASN A 25 -8.80 -9.75 -18.06
CA ASN A 25 -7.56 -9.18 -18.57
C ASN A 25 -6.86 -8.21 -17.59
N ASP A 26 -7.60 -7.66 -16.63
CA ASP A 26 -7.03 -6.78 -15.59
C ASP A 26 -6.03 -7.53 -14.69
N TYR A 27 -6.11 -8.87 -14.64
CA TYR A 27 -5.13 -9.69 -13.93
C TYR A 27 -3.70 -9.43 -14.43
N LYS A 28 -3.50 -9.40 -15.75
CA LYS A 28 -2.18 -9.16 -16.35
C LYS A 28 -1.68 -7.75 -16.04
N LEU A 29 -2.56 -6.75 -16.12
CA LEU A 29 -2.24 -5.36 -15.81
C LEU A 29 -1.77 -5.20 -14.36
N ILE A 30 -2.50 -5.80 -13.40
CA ILE A 30 -2.17 -5.76 -11.98
C ILE A 30 -0.87 -6.53 -11.71
N SER A 31 -0.73 -7.74 -12.25
CA SER A 31 0.46 -8.57 -12.05
C SER A 31 1.72 -7.90 -12.60
N ASN A 32 1.64 -7.23 -13.75
CA ASN A 32 2.75 -6.49 -14.32
C ASN A 32 3.16 -5.32 -13.41
N PHE A 33 2.21 -4.60 -12.83
CA PHE A 33 2.50 -3.55 -11.84
C PHE A 33 3.27 -4.10 -10.64
N LEU A 34 2.76 -5.17 -10.04
CA LEU A 34 3.40 -5.79 -8.87
C LEU A 34 4.81 -6.32 -9.19
N ASN A 35 5.00 -6.93 -10.36
CA ASN A 35 6.31 -7.37 -10.81
C ASN A 35 7.27 -6.19 -11.02
N GLY A 36 6.77 -5.08 -11.57
CA GLY A 36 7.53 -3.84 -11.71
C GLY A 36 8.00 -3.28 -10.36
N LEU A 37 7.10 -3.24 -9.35
CA LEU A 37 7.48 -2.82 -8.01
C LEU A 37 8.56 -3.73 -7.42
N ALA A 38 8.39 -5.04 -7.52
CA ALA A 38 9.35 -6.02 -7.03
C ALA A 38 10.73 -5.88 -7.70
N SER A 39 10.76 -5.68 -9.03
CA SER A 39 12.01 -5.53 -9.78
C SER A 39 12.78 -4.25 -9.44
N ARG A 40 12.09 -3.20 -8.97
CA ARG A 40 12.67 -1.93 -8.54
C ARG A 40 12.86 -1.85 -7.01
N ASN A 41 12.53 -2.92 -6.28
CA ASN A 41 12.56 -2.96 -4.81
C ASN A 41 11.76 -1.82 -4.15
N GLU A 42 10.60 -1.49 -4.74
CA GLU A 42 9.73 -0.43 -4.25
C GLU A 42 8.77 -0.91 -3.15
N ASP A 43 8.54 -0.10 -2.12
CA ASP A 43 7.58 -0.39 -1.06
C ASP A 43 6.15 -0.45 -1.63
N PHE A 44 5.44 -1.51 -1.29
CA PHE A 44 4.10 -1.79 -1.79
C PHE A 44 3.09 -0.69 -1.42
N THR A 45 3.04 -0.29 -0.16
CA THR A 45 2.06 0.69 0.34
C THR A 45 2.31 2.07 -0.25
N ILE A 46 3.58 2.51 -0.22
CA ILE A 46 4.00 3.80 -0.76
C ILE A 46 3.74 3.86 -2.27
N SER A 47 4.03 2.78 -3.01
CA SER A 47 3.84 2.75 -4.46
C SER A 47 2.37 2.84 -4.87
N PHE A 48 1.46 2.14 -4.20
CA PHE A 48 0.04 2.28 -4.47
C PHE A 48 -0.48 3.67 -4.08
N ARG A 49 0.06 4.26 -3.03
CA ARG A 49 -0.27 5.62 -2.64
C ARG A 49 0.26 6.63 -3.65
N LYS A 50 1.49 6.46 -4.10
CA LYS A 50 2.08 7.26 -5.18
C LYS A 50 1.30 7.16 -6.49
N LEU A 51 0.80 5.96 -6.85
CA LEU A 51 -0.07 5.82 -8.02
C LEU A 51 -1.36 6.63 -7.89
N THR A 52 -1.85 6.82 -6.67
CA THR A 52 -3.05 7.61 -6.38
C THR A 52 -2.78 9.11 -6.49
N GLU A 53 -1.67 9.59 -5.93
CA GLU A 53 -1.36 11.01 -5.75
C GLU A 53 -0.48 11.58 -6.87
N GLU A 54 0.49 10.80 -7.35
CA GLU A 54 1.52 11.22 -8.31
C GLU A 54 1.70 10.18 -9.43
N PRO A 55 0.64 9.83 -10.18
CA PRO A 55 0.69 8.74 -11.18
C PRO A 55 1.75 8.95 -12.27
N GLU A 56 2.11 10.20 -12.57
CA GLU A 56 3.11 10.52 -13.60
C GLU A 56 4.53 9.99 -13.26
N TYR A 57 4.80 9.67 -12.00
CA TYR A 57 6.01 8.95 -11.62
C TYR A 57 6.13 7.63 -12.39
N PHE A 58 5.04 6.88 -12.52
CA PHE A 58 5.04 5.60 -13.23
C PHE A 58 5.19 5.74 -14.74
N LYS A 59 4.87 6.90 -15.30
CA LYS A 59 5.16 7.21 -16.71
C LYS A 59 6.67 7.25 -16.97
N SER A 60 7.48 7.67 -16.00
CA SER A 60 8.93 7.74 -16.14
C SER A 60 9.63 6.40 -15.90
N VAL A 61 9.11 5.56 -15.00
CA VAL A 61 9.79 4.30 -14.61
C VAL A 61 9.25 3.06 -15.34
N ASP A 62 8.00 3.11 -15.82
CA ASP A 62 7.36 2.04 -16.59
C ASP A 62 6.34 2.63 -17.59
N PRO A 63 6.80 3.27 -18.67
CA PRO A 63 5.93 3.98 -19.61
C PRO A 63 4.91 3.09 -20.32
N ASP A 64 5.26 1.85 -20.62
CA ASP A 64 4.36 0.91 -21.32
C ASP A 64 3.23 0.45 -20.42
N TRP A 65 3.55 0.11 -19.17
CA TRP A 65 2.54 -0.20 -18.17
C TRP A 65 1.64 1.01 -17.93
N PHE A 66 2.23 2.18 -17.72
CA PHE A 66 1.49 3.42 -17.47
C PHE A 66 0.48 3.75 -18.58
N LYS A 67 0.91 3.64 -19.85
CA LYS A 67 0.04 3.84 -21.02
C LYS A 67 -1.14 2.87 -21.01
N THR A 68 -0.87 1.59 -20.76
CA THR A 68 -1.90 0.54 -20.71
C THR A 68 -2.89 0.79 -19.57
N TRP A 69 -2.38 1.12 -18.39
CA TRP A 69 -3.18 1.46 -17.21
C TRP A 69 -4.05 2.71 -17.46
N LYS A 70 -3.46 3.78 -18.00
CA LYS A 70 -4.18 5.03 -18.30
C LYS A 70 -5.34 4.80 -19.25
N ASN A 71 -5.10 4.02 -20.30
CA ASN A 71 -6.18 3.63 -21.24
C ASN A 71 -7.27 2.81 -20.54
N ARG A 72 -6.89 1.89 -19.64
CA ARG A 72 -7.86 1.04 -18.95
C ARG A 72 -8.75 1.84 -17.99
N ILE A 73 -8.20 2.82 -17.29
CA ILE A 73 -8.95 3.62 -16.32
C ILE A 73 -9.71 4.79 -16.94
N SER A 74 -9.48 5.11 -18.21
CA SER A 74 -10.14 6.26 -18.89
C SER A 74 -11.67 6.16 -18.93
N GLY A 75 -12.21 4.95 -18.83
CA GLY A 75 -13.66 4.70 -18.74
C GLY A 75 -14.20 4.57 -17.31
N GLU A 76 -13.38 4.73 -16.30
CA GLU A 76 -13.82 4.69 -14.90
C GLU A 76 -14.32 6.09 -14.47
N PRO A 77 -15.42 6.19 -13.71
CA PRO A 77 -16.03 7.48 -13.38
C PRO A 77 -15.15 8.34 -12.46
N ASP A 78 -14.45 7.73 -11.51
CA ASP A 78 -13.58 8.42 -10.55
C ASP A 78 -12.47 7.48 -10.04
N PRO A 79 -11.46 7.21 -10.87
CA PRO A 79 -10.39 6.27 -10.49
C PRO A 79 -9.56 6.75 -9.29
N ILE A 80 -9.39 8.07 -9.11
CA ILE A 80 -8.63 8.64 -8.00
C ILE A 80 -9.32 8.37 -6.67
N SER A 81 -10.63 8.62 -6.57
CA SER A 81 -11.40 8.34 -5.36
C SER A 81 -11.44 6.83 -5.05
N ILE A 82 -11.52 5.98 -6.08
CA ILE A 82 -11.46 4.52 -5.91
C ILE A 82 -10.12 4.11 -5.29
N MET A 83 -9.01 4.63 -5.82
CA MET A 83 -7.66 4.36 -5.31
C MET A 83 -7.47 4.89 -3.89
N ALA A 84 -7.88 6.12 -3.61
CA ALA A 84 -7.74 6.74 -2.31
C ALA A 84 -8.42 5.93 -1.18
N LYS A 85 -9.58 5.35 -1.48
CA LYS A 85 -10.32 4.47 -0.55
C LYS A 85 -9.74 3.05 -0.43
N ALA A 86 -8.88 2.64 -1.35
CA ALA A 86 -8.27 1.31 -1.38
C ALA A 86 -6.80 1.28 -0.96
N ASN A 87 -6.13 2.43 -0.99
CA ASN A 87 -4.70 2.59 -0.72
C ASN A 87 -4.49 3.42 0.55
N PRO A 88 -4.19 2.79 1.70
CA PRO A 88 -3.91 3.53 2.92
C PRO A 88 -2.61 4.31 2.83
N ASN A 89 -2.53 5.44 3.54
CA ASN A 89 -1.28 6.16 3.78
C ASN A 89 -0.44 5.44 4.83
N LEU A 90 -1.11 4.94 5.86
CA LEU A 90 -0.48 4.34 7.02
C LEU A 90 -0.87 2.86 7.13
N ILE A 91 0.11 2.03 7.43
CA ILE A 91 -0.06 0.63 7.85
C ILE A 91 0.76 0.40 9.13
N PRO A 92 0.41 -0.61 9.95
CA PRO A 92 1.22 -0.96 11.12
C PRO A 92 2.51 -1.62 10.63
N ARG A 93 3.60 -0.85 10.53
CA ARG A 93 4.91 -1.35 10.10
C ARG A 93 5.60 -2.08 11.25
N ASN A 94 6.27 -3.19 10.96
CA ASN A 94 6.88 -4.05 11.96
C ASN A 94 7.88 -3.30 12.86
N HIS A 95 8.75 -2.46 12.31
CA HIS A 95 9.71 -1.68 13.10
C HIS A 95 9.00 -0.73 14.09
N GLN A 96 7.90 -0.09 13.70
CA GLN A 96 7.10 0.77 14.60
C GLN A 96 6.43 -0.04 15.72
N ILE A 97 5.96 -1.24 15.40
CA ILE A 97 5.38 -2.15 16.38
C ILE A 97 6.45 -2.60 17.39
N GLU A 98 7.64 -2.99 16.93
CA GLU A 98 8.74 -3.41 17.80
C GLU A 98 9.22 -2.27 18.72
N LEU A 99 9.28 -1.03 18.21
CA LEU A 99 9.58 0.15 19.02
C LEU A 99 8.51 0.35 20.11
N ALA A 100 7.22 0.23 19.76
CA ALA A 100 6.13 0.36 20.71
C ALA A 100 6.16 -0.74 21.78
N ILE A 101 6.48 -1.97 21.41
CA ILE A 101 6.63 -3.10 22.35
C ILE A 101 7.80 -2.83 23.31
N THR A 102 8.95 -2.42 22.77
CA THR A 102 10.16 -2.13 23.58
C THR A 102 9.91 -1.01 24.59
N ALA A 103 9.23 0.07 24.18
CA ALA A 103 8.83 1.16 25.08
C ALA A 103 7.87 0.65 26.17
N ALA A 104 6.86 -0.14 25.81
CA ALA A 104 5.86 -0.69 26.72
C ALA A 104 6.49 -1.62 27.79
N LEU A 105 7.53 -2.37 27.48
CA LEU A 105 8.29 -3.18 28.45
C LEU A 105 8.96 -2.30 29.53
N ASN A 106 9.22 -1.03 29.24
CA ASN A 106 9.71 -0.03 30.18
C ASN A 106 8.57 0.83 30.78
N SER A 107 7.33 0.38 30.69
CA SER A 107 6.12 1.09 31.17
C SER A 107 5.83 2.41 30.44
N ASP A 108 6.41 2.63 29.26
CA ASP A 108 6.12 3.74 28.36
C ASP A 108 5.16 3.29 27.24
N PHE A 109 3.90 3.77 27.29
CA PHE A 109 2.86 3.40 26.35
C PHE A 109 2.54 4.51 25.33
N ASP A 110 3.28 5.61 25.32
CA ASP A 110 2.98 6.78 24.48
C ASP A 110 3.04 6.42 22.99
N LEU A 111 4.08 5.71 22.57
CA LEU A 111 4.23 5.26 21.19
C LEU A 111 3.13 4.30 20.76
N PHE A 112 2.72 3.38 21.64
CA PHE A 112 1.58 2.48 21.39
C PHE A 112 0.27 3.25 21.21
N HIS A 113 -0.02 4.21 22.08
CA HIS A 113 -1.23 5.03 21.97
C HIS A 113 -1.23 5.89 20.73
N ARG A 114 -0.09 6.48 20.37
CA ARG A 114 0.09 7.27 19.17
C ARG A 114 -0.14 6.45 17.90
N LEU A 115 0.48 5.27 17.80
CA LEU A 115 0.31 4.35 16.66
C LEU A 115 -1.14 3.89 16.55
N ASN A 116 -1.76 3.53 17.67
CA ASN A 116 -3.16 3.11 17.70
C ASN A 116 -4.11 4.24 17.27
N GLN A 117 -3.85 5.48 17.67
CA GLN A 117 -4.64 6.64 17.25
C GLN A 117 -4.50 6.91 15.75
N ALA A 118 -3.27 6.88 15.22
CA ALA A 118 -3.00 7.07 13.80
C ALA A 118 -3.71 6.01 12.92
N LEU A 119 -3.73 4.76 13.37
CA LEU A 119 -4.37 3.64 12.65
C LEU A 119 -5.91 3.67 12.67
N LYS A 120 -6.56 4.60 13.36
CA LYS A 120 -8.03 4.78 13.27
C LYS A 120 -8.46 5.40 11.94
N SER A 121 -7.60 6.21 11.31
CA SER A 121 -7.86 6.86 10.02
C SER A 121 -6.74 6.59 9.01
N PRO A 122 -6.47 5.31 8.64
CA PRO A 122 -5.27 4.94 7.89
C PRO A 122 -5.28 5.44 6.44
N TYR A 123 -6.42 5.86 5.92
CA TYR A 123 -6.57 6.40 4.55
C TYR A 123 -6.47 7.93 4.49
N GLU A 124 -6.47 8.60 5.64
CA GLU A 124 -6.34 10.04 5.73
C GLU A 124 -4.86 10.42 5.85
N LYS A 125 -4.44 11.41 5.06
CA LYS A 125 -3.09 11.95 5.13
C LYS A 125 -3.04 13.07 6.16
N THR A 126 -2.26 12.87 7.21
CA THR A 126 -2.05 13.89 8.25
C THR A 126 -0.57 14.13 8.46
N LEU A 127 -0.18 15.39 8.65
CA LEU A 127 1.22 15.75 8.96
C LEU A 127 1.65 15.22 10.33
N GLU A 128 0.70 15.08 11.25
CA GLU A 128 0.93 14.60 12.63
C GLU A 128 1.55 13.20 12.68
N TYR A 129 1.22 12.32 11.72
CA TYR A 129 1.65 10.92 11.69
C TYR A 129 2.53 10.57 10.49
N SER A 130 3.04 11.58 9.77
CA SER A 130 3.84 11.37 8.55
C SER A 130 5.13 10.59 8.80
N ASP A 131 5.72 10.67 9.97
CA ASP A 131 6.89 9.89 10.39
C ASP A 131 6.57 8.39 10.51
N LEU A 132 5.32 8.02 10.84
CA LEU A 132 4.87 6.63 10.92
C LEU A 132 4.66 5.98 9.53
N GLU A 133 4.62 6.77 8.46
CA GLU A 133 4.51 6.29 7.08
C GLU A 133 5.86 5.76 6.54
N ALA A 134 6.98 6.17 7.14
CA ALA A 134 8.32 5.85 6.68
C ALA A 134 8.58 4.34 6.64
N ILE A 135 9.33 3.90 5.63
CA ILE A 135 9.87 2.53 5.56
C ILE A 135 10.97 2.38 6.62
N PRO A 136 11.23 1.14 7.10
CA PRO A 136 12.35 0.91 7.99
C PRO A 136 13.68 1.24 7.30
N THR A 137 14.65 1.72 8.07
CA THR A 137 16.06 1.74 7.66
C THR A 137 16.61 0.30 7.68
N GLU A 138 17.79 0.08 7.11
CA GLU A 138 18.44 -1.26 7.14
C GLU A 138 18.64 -1.78 8.58
N GLU A 139 18.88 -0.89 9.54
CA GLU A 139 19.06 -1.21 10.97
C GLU A 139 17.74 -1.54 11.66
N GLU A 140 16.63 -1.00 11.18
CA GLU A 140 15.28 -1.20 11.72
C GLU A 140 14.54 -2.39 11.07
N GLU A 141 15.13 -3.04 10.08
CA GLU A 141 14.52 -4.21 9.46
C GLU A 141 14.34 -5.36 10.46
N VAL A 142 13.10 -5.70 10.73
CA VAL A 142 12.74 -6.81 11.61
C VAL A 142 12.86 -8.12 10.83
N LEU A 143 14.00 -8.80 11.01
CA LEU A 143 14.32 -10.06 10.32
C LEU A 143 13.46 -11.25 10.80
N LYS A 144 12.89 -11.18 12.01
CA LYS A 144 12.03 -12.22 12.58
C LYS A 144 10.93 -11.59 13.41
N THR A 145 9.68 -11.83 13.05
CA THR A 145 8.52 -11.53 13.89
C THR A 145 8.20 -12.78 14.72
N PHE A 146 8.28 -12.67 16.04
CA PHE A 146 7.79 -13.71 16.93
C PHE A 146 6.31 -13.45 17.20
N CYS A 147 5.42 -14.05 16.38
CA CYS A 147 4.04 -14.25 16.77
C CYS A 147 4.06 -15.26 17.91
N GLY A 148 3.92 -14.79 19.17
CA GLY A 148 4.12 -15.56 20.38
C GLY A 148 3.42 -16.93 20.36
N THR A 149 4.20 -17.96 20.27
CA THR A 149 3.92 -19.33 20.68
C THR A 149 4.97 -19.70 21.70
#